data_aaa46b80fba57c7893c5128f6c21f310
#
_entry.id   aaa46b80fba57c7893c5128f6c21f310
#
_cell.length_a   1.000
_cell.length_b   1.000
_cell.length_c   1.000
_cell.angle_alpha   90.00
_cell.angle_beta   90.00
_cell.angle_gamma   90.00
#
_symmetry.space_group_name_H-M   'P 1'
#
loop_
_entity.id
_entity.type
_entity.pdbx_description
1 polymer ?
#
loop_
_entity_poly.entity_id
_entity_poly.type
_entity_poly.pdbx_seq_one_letter_code
_entity_poly.pdbx_strand_id
1 'polypeptide(L)'
;MSNLKQEKLVEAPTWLCGYKYNRHLVGRVSKNKVAIEDIEFYVLGNYSQNLLKKLAELIKKGVKVNPAGLRDQVVYIAAKLNSNLRLNELLKDIQQEICTIVNAKAASILMYEADHLRFLVTVGKVSGKIESIPVPMESIAGKIFLEGKALVFNDLETNPAHFKGVDKAANFKTKNIVGSPIWVEDEKIGVIEVLNKDGGFSEEDAETVELFAKLIGRKLLSTWRYEKFSESFKKILLAIATAIDKRDNYTHLHSKNVARISLEIGKRMGLSQQELEKLEFSAILHDVGKIGIPDSILLKPGKLTDEEYKIIKNHTVYGAEILSQVKYVDEAILSGALEHHERLDGSGYPYGKKGEEISLFGKIIGIADVFDALSSKRTYKEAWDSGEVLRIIEADVEKGKFSKDVFEKLLESVKELNEN
;
A
#
# COMPACT_ATOMS: atom_id res chain seq x y z
N MET A 1 50.65 36.97 2.89
CA MET A 1 49.97 36.12 1.87
C MET A 1 49.68 34.79 2.52
N SER A 2 48.49 34.63 3.03
CA SER A 2 48.05 33.51 3.84
C SER A 2 47.37 32.49 2.96
N ASN A 3 47.86 31.25 2.97
CA ASN A 3 47.25 30.09 2.39
C ASN A 3 45.91 29.81 3.08
N LEU A 4 44.80 30.26 2.53
CA LEU A 4 43.48 29.73 2.82
C LEU A 4 43.36 28.37 2.14
N LYS A 5 43.58 27.28 2.90
CA LYS A 5 43.14 25.95 2.52
C LYS A 5 41.62 26.05 2.30
N GLN A 6 41.18 25.85 1.07
CA GLN A 6 39.78 25.64 0.74
C GLN A 6 39.31 24.40 1.52
N GLU A 7 38.70 24.59 2.68
CA GLU A 7 37.89 23.56 3.33
C GLU A 7 36.72 23.26 2.39
N LYS A 8 36.69 22.04 1.86
CA LYS A 8 35.58 21.58 1.04
C LYS A 8 34.31 21.69 1.87
N LEU A 9 33.43 22.57 1.45
CA LEU A 9 32.08 22.69 1.99
C LEU A 9 31.37 21.34 1.90
N VAL A 10 30.94 20.85 3.07
CA VAL A 10 30.18 19.64 3.19
C VAL A 10 28.69 20.01 3.03
N GLU A 11 28.08 19.64 1.94
CA GLU A 11 26.65 19.91 1.67
C GLU A 11 25.74 19.09 2.59
N ALA A 12 24.78 19.72 3.26
CA ALA A 12 23.91 19.09 4.26
C ALA A 12 22.59 18.53 3.71
N PRO A 13 21.95 17.48 4.30
CA PRO A 13 20.66 16.91 3.87
C PRO A 13 19.54 17.94 3.77
N THR A 14 18.49 17.70 2.98
CA THR A 14 17.38 18.64 2.80
C THR A 14 16.64 18.98 4.10
N TRP A 15 16.64 18.09 5.09
CA TRP A 15 16.14 18.35 6.45
C TRP A 15 17.20 18.90 7.39
N LEU A 16 18.50 18.72 7.11
CA LEU A 16 19.60 19.31 7.85
C LEU A 16 20.04 20.57 7.10
N CYS A 17 19.58 21.72 7.55
CA CYS A 17 19.96 23.00 6.95
C CYS A 17 21.41 23.37 7.19
N GLY A 18 21.99 22.87 8.29
CA GLY A 18 23.37 23.11 8.67
C GLY A 18 23.69 22.56 10.06
N TYR A 19 24.98 22.57 10.40
CA TYR A 19 25.45 22.28 11.74
C TYR A 19 26.55 23.26 12.15
N LYS A 20 26.76 23.42 13.44
CA LYS A 20 27.81 24.21 14.01
C LYS A 20 28.67 23.39 14.95
N TYR A 21 29.94 23.29 14.65
CA TYR A 21 30.94 22.57 15.46
C TYR A 21 32.19 23.43 15.61
N ASN A 22 32.77 23.51 16.82
CA ASN A 22 33.93 24.31 17.13
C ASN A 22 33.82 25.77 16.65
N ARG A 23 32.65 26.42 16.83
CA ARG A 23 32.32 27.77 16.37
C ARG A 23 32.22 27.95 14.83
N HIS A 24 32.40 26.94 14.04
CA HIS A 24 32.22 26.99 12.59
C HIS A 24 30.81 26.56 12.22
N LEU A 25 30.10 27.40 11.47
CA LEU A 25 28.77 27.10 10.92
C LEU A 25 28.96 26.56 9.50
N VAL A 26 28.36 25.38 9.25
CA VAL A 26 28.28 24.76 7.92
C VAL A 26 26.82 24.70 7.51
N GLY A 27 26.46 25.28 6.38
CA GLY A 27 25.10 25.34 5.89
C GLY A 27 24.27 26.53 6.38
N ARG A 28 22.95 26.43 6.35
CA ARG A 28 21.98 27.46 6.72
C ARG A 28 21.42 27.23 8.12
N VAL A 29 21.16 28.32 8.85
CA VAL A 29 20.46 28.29 10.14
C VAL A 29 18.95 28.09 9.88
N SER A 30 18.31 27.15 10.57
CA SER A 30 16.85 27.00 10.60
C SER A 30 16.30 27.35 11.98
N LYS A 31 14.98 27.57 12.07
CA LYS A 31 14.29 27.84 13.35
C LYS A 31 14.35 26.64 14.31
N ASN A 32 14.42 25.41 13.76
CA ASN A 32 14.49 24.19 14.55
C ASN A 32 15.95 23.78 14.73
N LYS A 33 16.41 23.83 15.98
CA LYS A 33 17.78 23.55 16.38
C LYS A 33 17.78 22.37 17.35
N VAL A 34 18.66 21.42 17.14
CA VAL A 34 18.89 20.27 18.02
C VAL A 34 20.36 20.22 18.36
N ALA A 35 20.67 20.16 19.66
CA ALA A 35 22.04 19.98 20.13
C ALA A 35 22.27 18.51 20.49
N ILE A 36 23.34 17.92 19.96
CA ILE A 36 23.87 16.62 20.35
C ILE A 36 25.29 16.87 20.81
N GLU A 37 25.50 16.77 22.11
CA GLU A 37 26.74 17.12 22.77
C GLU A 37 27.23 18.56 22.40
N ASP A 38 28.38 18.69 21.78
CA ASP A 38 28.99 19.96 21.36
C ASP A 38 28.67 20.36 19.90
N ILE A 39 27.78 19.62 19.22
CA ILE A 39 27.38 19.89 17.84
C ILE A 39 25.94 20.40 17.82
N GLU A 40 25.71 21.52 17.21
CA GLU A 40 24.40 22.10 16.95
C GLU A 40 23.96 21.73 15.52
N PHE A 41 22.85 21.00 15.38
CA PHE A 41 22.22 20.68 14.09
C PHE A 41 21.02 21.59 13.85
N TYR A 42 20.91 22.10 12.64
CA TYR A 42 19.78 22.90 12.16
C TYR A 42 18.93 22.04 11.21
N VAL A 43 17.73 21.66 11.64
CA VAL A 43 16.89 20.65 10.95
C VAL A 43 15.56 21.22 10.48
N LEU A 44 14.99 20.65 9.42
CA LEU A 44 13.65 20.91 8.91
C LEU A 44 12.75 19.68 9.16
N GLY A 45 11.61 19.90 9.81
CA GLY A 45 10.62 18.82 10.03
C GLY A 45 11.04 17.77 11.05
N ASN A 46 10.49 16.57 10.92
CA ASN A 46 10.78 15.45 11.81
C ASN A 46 12.13 14.81 11.48
N TYR A 47 12.94 14.58 12.50
CA TYR A 47 14.28 14.01 12.40
C TYR A 47 14.50 12.88 13.42
N SER A 48 15.43 11.97 13.14
CA SER A 48 15.80 10.90 14.07
C SER A 48 16.95 11.35 14.98
N GLN A 49 16.73 11.38 16.30
CA GLN A 49 17.77 11.70 17.28
C GLN A 49 18.95 10.72 17.24
N ASN A 50 18.68 9.41 17.00
CA ASN A 50 19.73 8.40 16.91
C ASN A 50 20.65 8.63 15.71
N LEU A 51 20.07 9.04 14.57
CA LEU A 51 20.86 9.39 13.38
C LEU A 51 21.74 10.61 13.62
N LEU A 52 21.21 11.66 14.29
CA LEU A 52 21.99 12.84 14.65
C LEU A 52 23.14 12.51 15.62
N LYS A 53 22.94 11.60 16.56
CA LYS A 53 24.03 11.12 17.46
C LYS A 53 25.14 10.42 16.67
N LYS A 54 24.79 9.52 15.74
CA LYS A 54 25.79 8.85 14.88
C LYS A 54 26.52 9.84 13.97
N LEU A 55 25.83 10.81 13.39
CA LEU A 55 26.46 11.90 12.61
C LEU A 55 27.43 12.72 13.48
N ALA A 56 27.05 13.01 14.72
CA ALA A 56 27.91 13.71 15.66
C ALA A 56 29.21 12.94 15.96
N GLU A 57 29.10 11.62 16.20
CA GLU A 57 30.28 10.76 16.42
C GLU A 57 31.23 10.73 15.21
N LEU A 58 30.68 10.64 14.00
CA LEU A 58 31.46 10.64 12.76
C LEU A 58 32.20 12.00 12.58
N ILE A 59 31.51 13.12 12.82
CA ILE A 59 32.08 14.45 12.75
C ILE A 59 33.23 14.61 13.77
N LYS A 60 33.06 14.08 15.00
CA LYS A 60 34.09 14.12 16.03
C LYS A 60 35.33 13.27 15.72
N LYS A 61 35.12 12.12 15.09
CA LYS A 61 36.21 11.22 14.63
C LYS A 61 37.00 11.79 13.44
N GLY A 62 36.65 12.99 12.97
CA GLY A 62 37.33 13.63 11.84
C GLY A 62 37.12 12.89 10.51
N VAL A 63 36.16 11.96 10.47
CA VAL A 63 35.79 11.30 9.22
C VAL A 63 35.29 12.38 8.28
N LYS A 64 35.95 12.52 7.14
CA LYS A 64 35.47 13.35 6.03
C LYS A 64 34.22 12.63 5.48
N VAL A 65 33.12 12.73 6.22
CA VAL A 65 31.81 12.30 5.74
C VAL A 65 31.57 13.15 4.50
N ASN A 66 31.57 12.54 3.32
CA ASN A 66 31.10 13.22 2.13
C ASN A 66 29.57 13.30 2.27
N PRO A 67 28.99 14.40 2.78
CA PRO A 67 27.57 14.45 3.11
C PRO A 67 26.69 14.29 1.90
N ALA A 68 27.18 14.59 0.70
CA ALA A 68 26.40 14.43 -0.52
C ALA A 68 26.00 12.96 -0.74
N GLY A 69 26.89 11.97 -0.53
CA GLY A 69 26.59 10.57 -0.75
C GLY A 69 25.65 9.97 0.33
N LEU A 70 26.01 10.07 1.60
CA LEU A 70 25.20 9.56 2.72
C LEU A 70 23.89 10.35 2.88
N ARG A 71 23.93 11.62 2.58
CA ARG A 71 22.81 12.55 2.57
C ARG A 71 21.73 12.18 1.57
N ASP A 72 22.11 12.04 0.31
CA ASP A 72 21.15 11.76 -0.77
C ASP A 72 20.55 10.37 -0.57
N GLN A 73 21.33 9.43 -0.04
CA GLN A 73 20.88 8.08 0.27
C GLN A 73 19.91 8.04 1.46
N VAL A 74 20.21 8.72 2.57
CA VAL A 74 19.31 8.76 3.74
C VAL A 74 18.05 9.57 3.45
N VAL A 75 18.16 10.70 2.74
CA VAL A 75 16.98 11.49 2.32
C VAL A 75 16.13 10.74 1.32
N TYR A 76 16.75 10.04 0.37
CA TYR A 76 16.07 9.19 -0.59
C TYR A 76 15.32 8.04 0.10
N ILE A 77 15.97 7.33 1.03
CA ILE A 77 15.34 6.27 1.82
C ILE A 77 14.20 6.85 2.69
N ALA A 78 14.42 7.97 3.37
CA ALA A 78 13.40 8.60 4.20
C ALA A 78 12.20 9.09 3.36
N ALA A 79 12.43 9.67 2.20
CA ALA A 79 11.38 10.07 1.26
C ALA A 79 10.62 8.85 0.72
N LYS A 80 11.33 7.78 0.35
CA LYS A 80 10.73 6.54 -0.12
C LYS A 80 9.99 5.78 0.98
N LEU A 81 10.46 5.77 2.22
CA LEU A 81 9.74 5.20 3.36
C LEU A 81 8.40 5.91 3.62
N ASN A 82 8.30 7.18 3.26
CA ASN A 82 7.08 7.97 3.37
C ASN A 82 6.26 8.01 2.07
N SER A 83 6.76 7.42 0.97
CA SER A 83 6.02 7.35 -0.29
C SER A 83 5.00 6.21 -0.28
N ASN A 84 3.93 6.34 -1.08
CA ASN A 84 2.93 5.31 -1.32
C ASN A 84 3.42 4.21 -2.29
N LEU A 85 4.73 3.98 -2.40
CA LEU A 85 5.30 2.91 -3.22
C LEU A 85 4.84 1.54 -2.71
N ARG A 86 4.65 0.61 -3.63
CA ARG A 86 4.39 -0.78 -3.30
C ARG A 86 5.55 -1.32 -2.47
N LEU A 87 5.24 -2.10 -1.44
CA LEU A 87 6.22 -2.64 -0.50
C LEU A 87 7.43 -3.28 -1.21
N ASN A 88 7.19 -4.10 -2.23
CA ASN A 88 8.25 -4.78 -2.97
C ASN A 88 9.18 -3.82 -3.73
N GLU A 89 8.68 -2.73 -4.29
CA GLU A 89 9.49 -1.70 -4.96
C GLU A 89 10.38 -0.99 -3.94
N LEU A 90 9.79 -0.60 -2.81
CA LEU A 90 10.53 0.01 -1.71
C LEU A 90 11.65 -0.89 -1.17
N LEU A 91 11.36 -2.18 -0.97
CA LEU A 91 12.36 -3.14 -0.48
C LEU A 91 13.50 -3.33 -1.48
N LYS A 92 13.23 -3.36 -2.79
CA LYS A 92 14.26 -3.38 -3.84
C LYS A 92 15.16 -2.16 -3.77
N ASP A 93 14.57 -0.99 -3.64
CA ASP A 93 15.32 0.26 -3.55
C ASP A 93 16.22 0.29 -2.30
N ILE A 94 15.71 -0.13 -1.15
CA ILE A 94 16.50 -0.25 0.08
C ILE A 94 17.68 -1.20 -0.10
N GLN A 95 17.49 -2.32 -0.79
CA GLN A 95 18.56 -3.27 -1.07
C GLN A 95 19.63 -2.70 -2.01
N GLN A 96 19.23 -1.92 -3.03
CA GLN A 96 20.20 -1.24 -3.92
C GLN A 96 21.03 -0.21 -3.15
N GLU A 97 20.37 0.55 -2.30
CA GLU A 97 21.06 1.56 -1.48
C GLU A 97 22.03 0.94 -0.49
N ILE A 98 21.66 -0.14 0.20
CA ILE A 98 22.59 -0.80 1.12
C ILE A 98 23.79 -1.38 0.38
N CYS A 99 23.60 -1.97 -0.80
CA CYS A 99 24.70 -2.43 -1.64
C CYS A 99 25.68 -1.29 -2.00
N THR A 100 25.13 -0.12 -2.32
CA THR A 100 25.93 1.07 -2.65
C THR A 100 26.70 1.57 -1.43
N ILE A 101 26.06 1.67 -0.28
CA ILE A 101 26.67 2.20 0.96
C ILE A 101 27.82 1.31 1.45
N VAL A 102 27.62 -0.01 1.45
CA VAL A 102 28.65 -0.96 1.93
C VAL A 102 29.57 -1.45 0.82
N ASN A 103 29.39 -0.97 -0.41
CA ASN A 103 30.15 -1.34 -1.62
C ASN A 103 30.11 -2.86 -1.89
N ALA A 104 28.91 -3.43 -1.87
CA ALA A 104 28.66 -4.86 -2.10
C ALA A 104 27.97 -5.12 -3.45
N LYS A 105 27.99 -6.38 -3.90
CA LYS A 105 27.49 -6.76 -5.25
C LYS A 105 26.01 -7.16 -5.30
N ALA A 106 25.46 -7.60 -4.17
CA ALA A 106 24.07 -8.05 -4.08
C ALA A 106 23.53 -7.95 -2.65
N ALA A 107 22.22 -7.91 -2.53
CA ALA A 107 21.50 -8.03 -1.27
C ALA A 107 20.23 -8.85 -1.44
N SER A 108 19.78 -9.50 -0.38
CA SER A 108 18.54 -10.25 -0.34
C SER A 108 17.82 -10.03 0.99
N ILE A 109 16.49 -10.07 0.94
CA ILE A 109 15.63 -10.10 2.11
C ILE A 109 14.91 -11.44 2.11
N LEU A 110 15.05 -12.17 3.20
CA LEU A 110 14.41 -13.44 3.42
C LEU A 110 13.40 -13.31 4.57
N MET A 111 12.23 -13.92 4.41
CA MET A 111 11.21 -14.00 5.44
C MET A 111 11.18 -15.40 6.04
N TYR A 112 10.91 -15.49 7.34
CA TYR A 112 10.76 -16.75 8.03
C TYR A 112 9.35 -17.32 7.80
N GLU A 113 9.29 -18.56 7.31
CA GLU A 113 8.05 -19.29 7.07
C GLU A 113 8.17 -20.69 7.71
N ALA A 114 7.41 -20.91 8.77
CA ALA A 114 7.31 -22.17 9.50
C ALA A 114 8.65 -22.73 10.01
N ASP A 115 9.50 -23.27 9.16
CA ASP A 115 10.75 -23.96 9.50
C ASP A 115 11.93 -23.60 8.59
N HIS A 116 11.76 -22.67 7.68
CA HIS A 116 12.79 -22.24 6.73
C HIS A 116 12.68 -20.74 6.44
N LEU A 117 13.64 -20.23 5.68
CA LEU A 117 13.61 -18.86 5.16
C LEU A 117 13.29 -18.88 3.67
N ARG A 118 12.48 -17.93 3.21
CA ARG A 118 12.14 -17.75 1.80
C ARG A 118 12.50 -16.36 1.33
N PHE A 119 13.00 -16.23 0.12
CA PHE A 119 13.30 -14.94 -0.48
C PHE A 119 12.03 -14.15 -0.74
N LEU A 120 11.94 -12.96 -0.12
CA LEU A 120 10.88 -11.99 -0.39
C LEU A 120 11.25 -11.09 -1.56
N VAL A 121 12.48 -10.57 -1.55
CA VAL A 121 13.00 -9.67 -2.58
C VAL A 121 14.50 -9.91 -2.76
N THR A 122 14.96 -9.82 -4.00
CA THR A 122 16.37 -9.95 -4.37
C THR A 122 16.77 -8.86 -5.34
N VAL A 123 17.98 -8.33 -5.19
CA VAL A 123 18.59 -7.33 -6.09
C VAL A 123 19.91 -7.89 -6.64
N GLY A 124 20.11 -7.70 -7.94
CA GLY A 124 21.28 -8.19 -8.66
C GLY A 124 20.90 -9.07 -9.84
N LYS A 125 21.88 -9.76 -10.45
CA LYS A 125 21.69 -10.62 -11.64
C LYS A 125 20.79 -11.84 -11.46
N VAL A 126 20.16 -11.99 -10.29
CA VAL A 126 19.60 -13.26 -9.79
C VAL A 126 18.09 -13.21 -9.56
N SER A 127 17.43 -12.06 -9.75
CA SER A 127 16.01 -11.92 -9.45
C SER A 127 15.13 -12.86 -10.28
N GLY A 128 14.16 -13.51 -9.65
CA GLY A 128 13.13 -14.37 -10.27
C GLY A 128 13.43 -15.87 -10.30
N LYS A 129 14.70 -16.30 -10.15
CA LYS A 129 15.05 -17.74 -10.21
C LYS A 129 15.17 -18.41 -8.85
N ILE A 130 15.32 -17.64 -7.78
CA ILE A 130 15.61 -18.18 -6.43
C ILE A 130 14.46 -17.97 -5.44
N GLU A 131 13.43 -17.24 -5.80
CA GLU A 131 12.30 -16.90 -4.90
C GLU A 131 11.56 -18.13 -4.38
N SER A 132 11.57 -19.24 -5.15
CA SER A 132 10.94 -20.52 -4.76
C SER A 132 11.84 -21.46 -3.97
N ILE A 133 13.12 -21.12 -3.74
CA ILE A 133 14.06 -22.01 -3.07
C ILE A 133 13.95 -21.81 -1.55
N PRO A 134 13.56 -22.86 -0.79
CA PRO A 134 13.59 -22.79 0.67
C PRO A 134 15.04 -22.78 1.16
N VAL A 135 15.38 -21.83 2.01
CA VAL A 135 16.71 -21.70 2.64
C VAL A 135 16.65 -22.30 4.04
N PRO A 136 17.36 -23.38 4.30
CA PRO A 136 17.27 -24.10 5.57
C PRO A 136 17.83 -23.28 6.75
N MET A 137 17.35 -23.58 7.97
CA MET A 137 17.77 -22.88 9.18
C MET A 137 19.22 -23.16 9.59
N GLU A 138 19.82 -24.23 9.08
CA GLU A 138 21.24 -24.54 9.24
C GLU A 138 22.16 -23.67 8.37
N SER A 139 21.58 -22.91 7.43
CA SER A 139 22.30 -21.98 6.57
C SER A 139 22.84 -20.78 7.32
N ILE A 140 23.67 -19.96 6.65
CA ILE A 140 24.15 -18.68 7.20
C ILE A 140 22.99 -17.76 7.53
N ALA A 141 22.00 -17.62 6.62
CA ALA A 141 20.80 -16.86 6.89
C ALA A 141 20.04 -17.35 8.13
N GLY A 142 19.89 -18.68 8.24
CA GLY A 142 19.27 -19.28 9.42
C GLY A 142 20.07 -19.03 10.71
N LYS A 143 21.41 -19.08 10.67
CA LYS A 143 22.25 -18.72 11.82
C LYS A 143 22.06 -17.27 12.26
N ILE A 144 22.04 -16.34 11.30
CA ILE A 144 21.77 -14.92 11.58
C ILE A 144 20.39 -14.75 12.25
N PHE A 145 19.39 -15.45 11.74
CA PHE A 145 18.04 -15.42 12.30
C PHE A 145 18.01 -15.99 13.72
N LEU A 146 18.64 -17.14 13.96
CA LEU A 146 18.64 -17.81 15.27
C LEU A 146 19.41 -16.99 16.32
N GLU A 147 20.61 -16.52 16.00
CA GLU A 147 21.44 -15.70 16.88
C GLU A 147 20.79 -14.34 17.24
N GLY A 148 19.91 -13.83 16.39
CA GLY A 148 19.19 -12.59 16.66
C GLY A 148 20.04 -11.32 16.62
N LYS A 149 21.21 -11.35 16.00
CA LYS A 149 22.16 -10.22 15.86
C LYS A 149 22.81 -10.19 14.47
N ALA A 150 23.39 -9.06 14.11
CA ALA A 150 24.17 -8.94 12.87
C ALA A 150 25.43 -9.80 12.97
N LEU A 151 25.75 -10.52 11.87
CA LEU A 151 26.90 -11.39 11.77
C LEU A 151 27.66 -11.17 10.45
N VAL A 152 28.98 -11.33 10.49
CA VAL A 152 29.87 -11.22 9.35
C VAL A 152 30.53 -12.58 9.07
N PHE A 153 30.55 -12.99 7.81
CA PHE A 153 31.19 -14.21 7.34
C PHE A 153 32.05 -13.87 6.12
N ASN A 154 33.37 -13.79 6.32
CA ASN A 154 34.31 -13.39 5.26
C ASN A 154 34.94 -14.58 4.50
N ASP A 155 34.82 -15.79 5.03
CA ASP A 155 35.24 -17.01 4.35
C ASP A 155 34.09 -18.01 4.27
N LEU A 156 33.55 -18.19 3.08
CA LEU A 156 32.45 -19.11 2.81
C LEU A 156 32.86 -20.38 2.10
N GLU A 157 34.08 -20.45 1.56
CA GLU A 157 34.53 -21.62 0.78
C GLU A 157 34.59 -22.87 1.68
N THR A 158 35.01 -22.69 2.93
CA THR A 158 35.15 -23.75 3.94
C THR A 158 33.99 -23.80 4.93
N ASN A 159 33.07 -22.86 4.90
CA ASN A 159 32.00 -22.79 5.88
C ASN A 159 30.87 -23.80 5.58
N PRO A 160 30.63 -24.80 6.47
CA PRO A 160 29.62 -25.84 6.24
C PRO A 160 28.18 -25.31 6.22
N ALA A 161 27.94 -24.13 6.80
CA ALA A 161 26.62 -23.48 6.78
C ALA A 161 26.32 -22.73 5.49
N HIS A 162 27.28 -22.66 4.56
CA HIS A 162 27.05 -22.01 3.26
C HIS A 162 26.13 -22.87 2.38
N PHE A 163 24.90 -22.42 2.18
CA PHE A 163 23.89 -23.12 1.37
C PHE A 163 24.13 -22.88 -0.13
N LYS A 164 24.90 -23.77 -0.75
CA LYS A 164 25.31 -23.68 -2.18
C LYS A 164 24.15 -23.89 -3.16
N GLY A 165 22.96 -24.23 -2.70
CA GLY A 165 21.76 -24.42 -3.54
C GLY A 165 21.35 -23.14 -4.27
N VAL A 166 21.41 -22.01 -3.58
CA VAL A 166 21.11 -20.69 -4.14
C VAL A 166 22.18 -20.27 -5.16
N ASP A 167 23.46 -20.41 -4.82
CA ASP A 167 24.58 -20.08 -5.72
C ASP A 167 24.49 -20.81 -7.06
N LYS A 168 24.14 -22.11 -7.04
CA LYS A 168 23.96 -22.94 -8.23
C LYS A 168 22.79 -22.47 -9.09
N ALA A 169 21.65 -22.20 -8.47
CA ALA A 169 20.44 -21.77 -9.17
C ALA A 169 20.61 -20.36 -9.79
N ALA A 170 21.36 -19.52 -9.09
CA ALA A 170 21.63 -18.15 -9.44
C ALA A 170 22.76 -17.95 -10.45
N ASN A 171 23.60 -18.97 -10.66
CA ASN A 171 24.91 -18.86 -11.31
C ASN A 171 25.75 -17.71 -10.68
N PHE A 172 25.76 -17.68 -9.34
CA PHE A 172 26.42 -16.65 -8.54
C PHE A 172 27.37 -17.32 -7.54
N LYS A 173 28.58 -16.82 -7.37
CA LYS A 173 29.53 -17.33 -6.37
C LYS A 173 29.55 -16.38 -5.18
N THR A 174 29.01 -16.81 -4.07
CA THR A 174 29.06 -16.06 -2.80
C THR A 174 30.40 -16.29 -2.14
N LYS A 175 31.12 -15.19 -1.82
CA LYS A 175 32.47 -15.22 -1.18
C LYS A 175 32.40 -14.80 0.27
N ASN A 176 31.64 -13.78 0.57
CA ASN A 176 31.42 -13.26 1.92
C ASN A 176 29.99 -12.71 2.06
N ILE A 177 29.51 -12.73 3.29
CA ILE A 177 28.16 -12.29 3.67
C ILE A 177 28.25 -11.46 4.95
N VAL A 178 27.49 -10.39 5.00
CA VAL A 178 27.06 -9.75 6.23
C VAL A 178 25.53 -9.75 6.26
N GLY A 179 24.94 -10.05 7.37
CA GLY A 179 23.48 -10.04 7.50
C GLY A 179 23.01 -9.69 8.89
N SER A 180 21.76 -9.31 8.98
CA SER A 180 21.09 -8.93 10.21
C SER A 180 19.67 -9.47 10.25
N PRO A 181 19.16 -9.91 11.41
CA PRO A 181 17.76 -10.26 11.55
C PRO A 181 16.87 -9.02 11.42
N ILE A 182 15.71 -9.22 10.83
CA ILE A 182 14.66 -8.19 10.73
C ILE A 182 13.69 -8.44 11.87
N TRP A 183 13.55 -7.46 12.75
CA TRP A 183 12.65 -7.49 13.89
C TRP A 183 11.41 -6.63 13.64
N VAL A 184 10.26 -7.15 14.02
CA VAL A 184 9.00 -6.42 14.12
C VAL A 184 8.54 -6.57 15.57
N GLU A 185 8.57 -5.47 16.32
CA GLU A 185 8.40 -5.49 17.77
C GLU A 185 9.43 -6.46 18.42
N ASP A 186 8.99 -7.50 19.09
CA ASP A 186 9.83 -8.48 19.75
C ASP A 186 9.96 -9.81 18.95
N GLU A 187 9.41 -9.86 17.74
CA GLU A 187 9.45 -11.05 16.89
C GLU A 187 10.45 -10.89 15.74
N LYS A 188 11.26 -11.93 15.52
CA LYS A 188 12.10 -12.06 14.34
C LYS A 188 11.25 -12.54 13.16
N ILE A 189 11.18 -11.76 12.11
CA ILE A 189 10.35 -12.07 10.94
C ILE A 189 11.15 -12.44 9.69
N GLY A 190 12.46 -12.21 9.70
CA GLY A 190 13.30 -12.50 8.56
C GLY A 190 14.74 -12.06 8.75
N VAL A 191 15.48 -12.04 7.65
CA VAL A 191 16.90 -11.67 7.59
C VAL A 191 17.14 -10.80 6.35
N ILE A 192 17.98 -9.77 6.50
CA ILE A 192 18.63 -9.12 5.37
C ILE A 192 20.06 -9.62 5.26
N GLU A 193 20.45 -10.01 4.06
CA GLU A 193 21.83 -10.38 3.71
C GLU A 193 22.39 -9.45 2.66
N VAL A 194 23.66 -9.10 2.79
CA VAL A 194 24.43 -8.33 1.82
C VAL A 194 25.68 -9.14 1.45
N LEU A 195 25.95 -9.25 0.16
CA LEU A 195 26.81 -10.29 -0.43
C LEU A 195 27.93 -9.68 -1.27
N ASN A 196 29.12 -10.26 -1.13
CA ASN A 196 30.27 -10.00 -2.01
C ASN A 196 30.77 -8.55 -1.99
N LYS A 197 31.38 -8.15 -0.89
CA LYS A 197 32.23 -6.97 -0.79
C LYS A 197 33.68 -7.35 -1.08
N ASP A 198 34.34 -6.61 -1.97
CA ASP A 198 35.77 -6.81 -2.22
C ASP A 198 36.58 -6.37 -0.99
N GLY A 199 37.45 -7.26 -0.47
CA GLY A 199 38.19 -7.07 0.78
C GLY A 199 37.46 -7.56 2.03
N GLY A 200 36.21 -8.05 1.91
CA GLY A 200 35.41 -8.55 3.04
C GLY A 200 34.60 -7.45 3.75
N PHE A 201 33.70 -7.88 4.62
CA PHE A 201 32.88 -7.01 5.46
C PHE A 201 33.53 -6.73 6.81
N SER A 202 33.32 -5.54 7.34
CA SER A 202 33.75 -5.09 8.66
C SER A 202 32.57 -5.09 9.68
N GLU A 203 32.87 -4.87 10.94
CA GLU A 203 31.86 -4.64 11.98
C GLU A 203 31.03 -3.37 11.71
N GLU A 204 31.62 -2.34 11.10
CA GLU A 204 30.92 -1.12 10.69
C GLU A 204 29.88 -1.41 9.59
N ASP A 205 30.20 -2.31 8.66
CA ASP A 205 29.24 -2.81 7.68
C ASP A 205 28.09 -3.55 8.36
N ALA A 206 28.37 -4.38 9.38
CA ALA A 206 27.35 -5.08 10.15
C ALA A 206 26.40 -4.12 10.88
N GLU A 207 26.94 -3.07 11.53
CA GLU A 207 26.13 -2.02 12.15
C GLU A 207 25.23 -1.31 11.12
N THR A 208 25.77 -1.05 9.94
CA THR A 208 25.01 -0.45 8.82
C THR A 208 23.86 -1.36 8.38
N VAL A 209 24.14 -2.65 8.16
CA VAL A 209 23.13 -3.65 7.78
C VAL A 209 22.05 -3.79 8.86
N GLU A 210 22.44 -3.78 10.15
CA GLU A 210 21.50 -3.80 11.27
C GLU A 210 20.58 -2.58 11.28
N LEU A 211 21.10 -1.39 10.98
CA LEU A 211 20.26 -0.19 10.84
C LEU A 211 19.22 -0.35 9.74
N PHE A 212 19.63 -0.87 8.59
CA PHE A 212 18.70 -1.15 7.48
C PHE A 212 17.67 -2.22 7.84
N ALA A 213 18.07 -3.28 8.54
CA ALA A 213 17.14 -4.29 9.05
C ALA A 213 16.05 -3.68 9.95
N LYS A 214 16.43 -2.76 10.85
CA LYS A 214 15.49 -2.02 11.70
C LYS A 214 14.54 -1.12 10.90
N LEU A 215 15.03 -0.45 9.86
CA LEU A 215 14.18 0.37 8.97
C LEU A 215 13.18 -0.49 8.19
N ILE A 216 13.62 -1.62 7.66
CA ILE A 216 12.78 -2.58 6.96
C ILE A 216 11.70 -3.12 7.91
N GLY A 217 12.07 -3.56 9.11
CA GLY A 217 11.13 -4.08 10.09
C GLY A 217 10.04 -3.06 10.48
N ARG A 218 10.41 -1.80 10.69
CA ARG A 218 9.43 -0.72 10.94
C ARG A 218 8.47 -0.51 9.78
N LYS A 219 8.97 -0.55 8.55
CA LYS A 219 8.12 -0.38 7.35
C LYS A 219 7.20 -1.58 7.16
N LEU A 220 7.71 -2.80 7.30
CA LEU A 220 6.91 -4.01 7.26
C LEU A 220 5.79 -3.99 8.31
N LEU A 221 6.10 -3.61 9.55
CA LEU A 221 5.11 -3.47 10.60
C LEU A 221 4.02 -2.45 10.25
N SER A 222 4.42 -1.26 9.79
CA SER A 222 3.45 -0.21 9.44
C SER A 222 2.55 -0.62 8.28
N THR A 223 3.12 -1.26 7.27
CA THR A 223 2.36 -1.75 6.10
C THR A 223 1.41 -2.87 6.51
N TRP A 224 1.89 -3.85 7.25
CA TRP A 224 1.09 -4.98 7.73
C TRP A 224 -0.06 -4.55 8.67
N ARG A 225 0.23 -3.61 9.59
CA ARG A 225 -0.82 -3.02 10.45
C ARG A 225 -1.87 -2.29 9.62
N TYR A 226 -1.45 -1.53 8.61
CA TYR A 226 -2.36 -0.84 7.71
C TYR A 226 -3.23 -1.82 6.92
N GLU A 227 -2.63 -2.85 6.31
CA GLU A 227 -3.35 -3.87 5.54
C GLU A 227 -4.35 -4.63 6.42
N LYS A 228 -3.92 -5.08 7.60
CA LYS A 228 -4.79 -5.78 8.56
C LYS A 228 -5.92 -4.89 9.08
N PHE A 229 -5.63 -3.62 9.35
CA PHE A 229 -6.64 -2.64 9.73
C PHE A 229 -7.63 -2.42 8.59
N SER A 230 -7.15 -2.17 7.38
CA SER A 230 -7.98 -1.97 6.18
C SER A 230 -8.89 -3.17 5.91
N GLU A 231 -8.34 -4.39 5.96
CA GLU A 231 -9.12 -5.62 5.80
C GLU A 231 -10.20 -5.78 6.89
N SER A 232 -9.85 -5.53 8.15
CA SER A 232 -10.79 -5.59 9.27
C SER A 232 -11.87 -4.52 9.14
N PHE A 233 -11.49 -3.32 8.75
CA PHE A 233 -12.42 -2.22 8.53
C PHE A 233 -13.41 -2.53 7.39
N LYS A 234 -12.92 -3.06 6.26
CA LYS A 234 -13.79 -3.55 5.17
C LYS A 234 -14.79 -4.59 5.65
N LYS A 235 -14.37 -5.57 6.47
CA LYS A 235 -15.26 -6.59 7.04
C LYS A 235 -16.34 -5.98 7.92
N ILE A 236 -16.03 -4.94 8.72
CA ILE A 236 -17.00 -4.22 9.54
C ILE A 236 -18.01 -3.48 8.66
N LEU A 237 -17.53 -2.75 7.64
CA LEU A 237 -18.42 -2.04 6.72
C LEU A 237 -19.34 -3.00 5.97
N LEU A 238 -18.80 -4.14 5.52
CA LEU A 238 -19.61 -5.17 4.86
C LEU A 238 -20.64 -5.79 5.82
N ALA A 239 -20.32 -5.97 7.10
CA ALA A 239 -21.27 -6.45 8.08
C ALA A 239 -22.42 -5.44 8.31
N ILE A 240 -22.12 -4.14 8.33
CA ILE A 240 -23.13 -3.07 8.43
C ILE A 240 -24.02 -3.09 7.17
N ALA A 241 -23.42 -3.10 5.98
CA ALA A 241 -24.16 -3.17 4.72
C ALA A 241 -25.05 -4.42 4.65
N THR A 242 -24.51 -5.60 5.04
CA THR A 242 -25.27 -6.85 5.12
C THR A 242 -26.47 -6.76 6.09
N ALA A 243 -26.34 -6.04 7.20
CA ALA A 243 -27.46 -5.83 8.13
C ALA A 243 -28.57 -4.98 7.49
N ILE A 244 -28.20 -4.01 6.66
CA ILE A 244 -29.15 -3.17 5.91
C ILE A 244 -29.79 -3.97 4.78
N ASP A 245 -29.02 -4.76 4.02
CA ASP A 245 -29.51 -5.65 2.98
C ASP A 245 -30.56 -6.65 3.54
N LYS A 246 -30.30 -7.22 4.73
CA LYS A 246 -31.24 -8.12 5.41
C LYS A 246 -32.53 -7.43 5.82
N ARG A 247 -32.45 -6.16 6.22
CA ARG A 247 -33.64 -5.38 6.57
C ARG A 247 -34.52 -5.10 5.36
N ASP A 248 -33.94 -4.93 4.17
CA ASP A 248 -34.65 -4.63 2.91
C ASP A 248 -35.12 -5.91 2.16
N ASN A 249 -35.11 -7.08 2.80
CA ASN A 249 -35.42 -8.36 2.13
C ASN A 249 -34.56 -8.69 0.90
N TYR A 250 -33.42 -8.00 0.73
CA TYR A 250 -32.41 -8.34 -0.25
C TYR A 250 -31.62 -9.59 0.18
N THR A 251 -31.00 -10.24 -0.75
CA THR A 251 -30.05 -11.29 -0.42
C THR A 251 -28.89 -10.66 0.34
N HIS A 252 -28.46 -11.29 1.43
CA HIS A 252 -27.36 -10.85 2.30
C HIS A 252 -25.99 -10.69 1.58
N LEU A 253 -25.97 -10.79 0.26
CA LEU A 253 -24.77 -10.67 -0.60
C LEU A 253 -24.85 -9.48 -1.57
N HIS A 254 -25.97 -8.73 -1.61
CA HIS A 254 -26.16 -7.66 -2.59
C HIS A 254 -25.05 -6.62 -2.56
N SER A 255 -24.83 -5.94 -1.46
CA SER A 255 -23.76 -4.92 -1.34
C SER A 255 -22.39 -5.48 -1.65
N LYS A 256 -22.11 -6.76 -1.29
CA LYS A 256 -20.86 -7.44 -1.62
C LYS A 256 -20.71 -7.68 -3.13
N ASN A 257 -21.78 -8.11 -3.79
CA ASN A 257 -21.80 -8.37 -5.23
C ASN A 257 -21.63 -7.06 -6.02
N VAL A 258 -22.38 -6.02 -5.65
CA VAL A 258 -22.26 -4.69 -6.28
C VAL A 258 -20.82 -4.17 -6.15
N ALA A 259 -20.19 -4.29 -4.99
CA ALA A 259 -18.79 -3.91 -4.81
C ALA A 259 -17.85 -4.74 -5.69
N ARG A 260 -18.02 -6.06 -5.78
CA ARG A 260 -17.21 -6.93 -6.63
C ARG A 260 -17.34 -6.57 -8.11
N ILE A 261 -18.56 -6.36 -8.60
CA ILE A 261 -18.82 -5.99 -10.01
C ILE A 261 -18.21 -4.60 -10.30
N SER A 262 -18.42 -3.63 -9.40
CA SER A 262 -17.87 -2.28 -9.54
C SER A 262 -16.34 -2.30 -9.60
N LEU A 263 -15.67 -3.10 -8.77
CA LEU A 263 -14.21 -3.27 -8.81
C LEU A 263 -13.73 -3.85 -10.14
N GLU A 264 -14.42 -4.86 -10.68
CA GLU A 264 -14.03 -5.45 -11.96
C GLU A 264 -14.19 -4.44 -13.12
N ILE A 265 -15.26 -3.64 -13.11
CA ILE A 265 -15.43 -2.54 -14.06
C ILE A 265 -14.30 -1.51 -13.87
N GLY A 266 -14.04 -1.05 -12.64
CA GLY A 266 -13.04 -0.04 -12.33
C GLY A 266 -11.63 -0.45 -12.75
N LYS A 267 -11.24 -1.71 -12.53
CA LYS A 267 -9.95 -2.26 -12.99
C LYS A 267 -9.80 -2.15 -14.50
N ARG A 268 -10.84 -2.52 -15.27
CA ARG A 268 -10.86 -2.47 -16.74
C ARG A 268 -10.93 -1.06 -17.29
N MET A 269 -11.40 -0.12 -16.50
CA MET A 269 -11.33 1.31 -16.80
C MET A 269 -9.98 1.93 -16.45
N GLY A 270 -9.05 1.17 -15.87
CA GLY A 270 -7.69 1.63 -15.54
C GLY A 270 -7.60 2.48 -14.28
N LEU A 271 -8.55 2.37 -13.36
CA LEU A 271 -8.50 3.06 -12.08
C LEU A 271 -7.27 2.62 -11.27
N SER A 272 -6.63 3.59 -10.63
CA SER A 272 -5.52 3.33 -9.71
C SER A 272 -5.97 2.51 -8.49
N GLN A 273 -5.03 1.88 -7.79
CA GLN A 273 -5.34 1.11 -6.58
C GLN A 273 -6.07 1.94 -5.51
N GLN A 274 -5.72 3.23 -5.37
CA GLN A 274 -6.39 4.14 -4.43
C GLN A 274 -7.84 4.43 -4.85
N GLU A 275 -8.08 4.63 -6.14
CA GLU A 275 -9.44 4.82 -6.67
C GLU A 275 -10.28 3.56 -6.54
N LEU A 276 -9.68 2.38 -6.77
CA LEU A 276 -10.36 1.09 -6.57
C LEU A 276 -10.77 0.88 -5.10
N GLU A 277 -9.92 1.23 -4.13
CA GLU A 277 -10.26 1.18 -2.71
C GLU A 277 -11.43 2.11 -2.37
N LYS A 278 -11.43 3.33 -2.87
CA LYS A 278 -12.54 4.27 -2.71
C LYS A 278 -13.83 3.77 -3.35
N LEU A 279 -13.73 3.22 -4.56
CA LEU A 279 -14.86 2.65 -5.29
C LEU A 279 -15.46 1.46 -4.53
N GLU A 280 -14.63 0.60 -3.95
CA GLU A 280 -15.07 -0.52 -3.14
C GLU A 280 -15.87 -0.05 -1.91
N PHE A 281 -15.35 0.92 -1.16
CA PHE A 281 -16.07 1.49 -0.01
C PHE A 281 -17.38 2.14 -0.41
N SER A 282 -17.38 2.92 -1.49
CA SER A 282 -18.56 3.56 -2.02
C SER A 282 -19.64 2.55 -2.43
N ALA A 283 -19.23 1.47 -3.11
CA ALA A 283 -20.14 0.41 -3.55
C ALA A 283 -20.69 -0.43 -2.38
N ILE A 284 -19.86 -0.73 -1.36
CA ILE A 284 -20.35 -1.42 -0.14
C ILE A 284 -21.44 -0.58 0.58
N LEU A 285 -21.27 0.72 0.58
CA LEU A 285 -22.11 1.64 1.38
C LEU A 285 -23.16 2.40 0.56
N HIS A 286 -23.33 2.06 -0.74
CA HIS A 286 -24.24 2.81 -1.62
C HIS A 286 -25.65 2.93 -1.06
N ASP A 287 -26.14 1.90 -0.40
CA ASP A 287 -27.48 1.77 0.15
C ASP A 287 -27.56 2.05 1.66
N VAL A 288 -26.50 2.55 2.31
CA VAL A 288 -26.47 2.79 3.76
C VAL A 288 -27.60 3.68 4.26
N GLY A 289 -28.06 4.60 3.42
CA GLY A 289 -29.16 5.51 3.76
C GLY A 289 -30.54 4.87 3.90
N LYS A 290 -30.72 3.62 3.48
CA LYS A 290 -31.96 2.85 3.74
C LYS A 290 -32.27 2.71 5.23
N ILE A 291 -31.26 2.87 6.09
CA ILE A 291 -31.48 2.90 7.55
C ILE A 291 -32.44 4.02 7.99
N GLY A 292 -32.47 5.12 7.21
CA GLY A 292 -33.38 6.26 7.47
C GLY A 292 -34.79 6.08 6.90
N ILE A 293 -35.07 5.01 6.17
CA ILE A 293 -36.40 4.78 5.58
C ILE A 293 -37.30 4.01 6.58
N PRO A 294 -38.52 4.44 6.84
CA PRO A 294 -39.47 3.73 7.73
C PRO A 294 -39.78 2.31 7.23
N ASP A 295 -39.86 1.35 8.16
CA ASP A 295 -40.21 -0.06 7.84
C ASP A 295 -41.54 -0.20 7.14
N SER A 296 -42.52 0.63 7.50
CA SER A 296 -43.84 0.65 6.87
C SER A 296 -43.81 0.94 5.36
N ILE A 297 -42.74 1.58 4.88
CA ILE A 297 -42.53 1.89 3.47
C ILE A 297 -41.50 0.90 2.85
N LEU A 298 -40.37 0.70 3.51
CA LEU A 298 -39.30 -0.18 3.01
C LEU A 298 -39.77 -1.63 2.83
N LEU A 299 -40.57 -2.13 3.79
CA LEU A 299 -41.07 -3.51 3.81
C LEU A 299 -42.51 -3.64 3.32
N LYS A 300 -43.07 -2.61 2.71
CA LYS A 300 -44.48 -2.62 2.27
C LYS A 300 -44.71 -3.75 1.24
N PRO A 301 -45.65 -4.66 1.50
CA PRO A 301 -46.05 -5.65 0.52
C PRO A 301 -46.84 -4.98 -0.60
N GLY A 302 -46.34 -5.06 -1.85
CA GLY A 302 -47.02 -4.54 -3.03
C GLY A 302 -46.44 -3.23 -3.56
N LYS A 303 -47.20 -2.53 -4.41
CA LYS A 303 -46.74 -1.30 -5.03
C LYS A 303 -46.71 -0.12 -4.10
N LEU A 304 -45.68 0.71 -4.15
CA LEU A 304 -45.60 1.97 -3.45
C LEU A 304 -46.49 3.03 -4.11
N THR A 305 -47.03 3.94 -3.33
CA THR A 305 -47.63 5.17 -3.86
C THR A 305 -46.51 6.13 -4.34
N ASP A 306 -46.84 7.16 -5.07
CA ASP A 306 -45.88 8.17 -5.52
C ASP A 306 -45.18 8.90 -4.36
N GLU A 307 -45.95 9.12 -3.25
CA GLU A 307 -45.44 9.75 -2.04
C GLU A 307 -44.45 8.80 -1.32
N GLU A 308 -44.80 7.54 -1.16
CA GLU A 308 -43.91 6.52 -0.58
C GLU A 308 -42.66 6.32 -1.40
N TYR A 309 -42.79 6.33 -2.74
CA TYR A 309 -41.66 6.23 -3.62
C TYR A 309 -40.71 7.44 -3.51
N LYS A 310 -41.22 8.65 -3.32
CA LYS A 310 -40.42 9.84 -3.00
C LYS A 310 -39.63 9.65 -1.70
N ILE A 311 -40.23 9.03 -0.69
CA ILE A 311 -39.54 8.77 0.61
C ILE A 311 -38.40 7.76 0.38
N ILE A 312 -38.62 6.66 -0.38
CA ILE A 312 -37.56 5.70 -0.65
C ILE A 312 -36.39 6.34 -1.40
N LYS A 313 -36.64 7.21 -2.38
CA LYS A 313 -35.57 7.93 -3.12
C LYS A 313 -34.62 8.69 -2.20
N ASN A 314 -35.09 9.14 -1.04
CA ASN A 314 -34.25 9.87 -0.09
C ASN A 314 -33.13 9.01 0.53
N HIS A 315 -33.14 7.67 0.35
CA HIS A 315 -32.03 6.86 0.87
C HIS A 315 -30.68 7.29 0.29
N THR A 316 -30.64 7.77 -0.96
CA THR A 316 -29.40 8.26 -1.57
C THR A 316 -28.89 9.52 -0.87
N VAL A 317 -29.78 10.44 -0.51
CA VAL A 317 -29.45 11.66 0.24
C VAL A 317 -29.04 11.31 1.67
N TYR A 318 -29.83 10.48 2.36
CA TYR A 318 -29.50 10.03 3.71
C TYR A 318 -28.18 9.27 3.76
N GLY A 319 -27.87 8.47 2.74
CA GLY A 319 -26.58 7.80 2.60
C GLY A 319 -25.43 8.78 2.53
N ALA A 320 -25.52 9.78 1.66
CA ALA A 320 -24.51 10.83 1.56
C ALA A 320 -24.38 11.65 2.86
N GLU A 321 -25.49 11.96 3.52
CA GLU A 321 -25.50 12.65 4.83
C GLU A 321 -24.79 11.83 5.91
N ILE A 322 -25.08 10.54 6.03
CA ILE A 322 -24.44 9.63 6.99
C ILE A 322 -22.94 9.56 6.73
N LEU A 323 -22.53 9.35 5.48
CA LEU A 323 -21.13 9.24 5.12
C LEU A 323 -20.36 10.56 5.30
N SER A 324 -21.00 11.70 5.10
CA SER A 324 -20.40 13.03 5.30
C SER A 324 -20.01 13.32 6.75
N GLN A 325 -20.57 12.58 7.74
CA GLN A 325 -20.17 12.70 9.14
C GLN A 325 -18.76 12.14 9.40
N VAL A 326 -18.24 11.31 8.48
CA VAL A 326 -16.88 10.79 8.59
C VAL A 326 -15.91 11.89 8.19
N LYS A 327 -15.10 12.33 9.16
CA LYS A 327 -14.10 13.38 8.93
C LYS A 327 -13.12 12.97 7.83
N TYR A 328 -12.92 13.84 6.85
CA TYR A 328 -12.03 13.61 5.67
C TYR A 328 -12.50 12.49 4.74
N VAL A 329 -13.78 12.16 4.71
CA VAL A 329 -14.31 11.27 3.68
C VAL A 329 -14.09 11.88 2.30
N ASP A 330 -13.72 11.05 1.33
CA ASP A 330 -13.49 11.49 -0.05
C ASP A 330 -14.84 11.73 -0.76
N GLU A 331 -14.95 12.83 -1.52
CA GLU A 331 -16.16 13.17 -2.27
C GLU A 331 -16.58 12.08 -3.24
N ALA A 332 -15.63 11.34 -3.81
CA ALA A 332 -15.93 10.22 -4.70
C ALA A 332 -16.70 9.10 -3.99
N ILE A 333 -16.47 8.88 -2.67
CA ILE A 333 -17.23 7.91 -1.88
C ILE A 333 -18.66 8.39 -1.69
N LEU A 334 -18.83 9.67 -1.37
CA LEU A 334 -20.15 10.28 -1.19
C LEU A 334 -20.96 10.24 -2.49
N SER A 335 -20.32 10.59 -3.60
CA SER A 335 -20.99 10.66 -4.90
C SER A 335 -21.53 9.31 -5.35
N GLY A 336 -20.84 8.21 -5.08
CA GLY A 336 -21.36 6.88 -5.40
C GLY A 336 -22.66 6.54 -4.66
N ALA A 337 -22.75 6.82 -3.36
CA ALA A 337 -23.96 6.62 -2.59
C ALA A 337 -25.09 7.57 -3.03
N LEU A 338 -24.75 8.81 -3.40
CA LEU A 338 -25.73 9.82 -3.79
C LEU A 338 -26.29 9.59 -5.21
N GLU A 339 -25.47 9.09 -6.14
CA GLU A 339 -25.72 9.18 -7.58
C GLU A 339 -25.99 7.82 -8.26
N HIS A 340 -25.91 6.70 -7.56
CA HIS A 340 -26.07 5.38 -8.21
C HIS A 340 -27.46 5.16 -8.84
N HIS A 341 -28.44 5.95 -8.48
CA HIS A 341 -29.76 5.97 -9.11
C HIS A 341 -29.95 7.11 -10.13
N GLU A 342 -28.95 7.94 -10.36
CA GLU A 342 -28.99 8.90 -11.46
C GLU A 342 -28.89 8.20 -12.81
N ARG A 343 -29.41 8.79 -13.85
CA ARG A 343 -29.39 8.28 -15.22
C ARG A 343 -28.93 9.37 -16.17
N LEU A 344 -28.11 9.04 -17.17
CA LEU A 344 -27.46 10.03 -18.05
C LEU A 344 -28.48 10.90 -18.82
N ASP A 345 -29.70 10.40 -19.04
CA ASP A 345 -30.80 11.13 -19.68
C ASP A 345 -31.51 12.11 -18.71
N GLY A 346 -31.17 12.09 -17.43
CA GLY A 346 -31.80 12.90 -16.38
C GLY A 346 -33.09 12.32 -15.81
N SER A 347 -33.45 11.08 -16.17
CA SER A 347 -34.63 10.39 -15.62
C SER A 347 -34.38 9.80 -14.22
N GLY A 348 -33.17 9.89 -13.71
CA GLY A 348 -32.76 9.37 -12.42
C GLY A 348 -33.13 10.25 -11.23
N TYR A 349 -32.60 9.89 -10.07
CA TYR A 349 -32.79 10.65 -8.83
C TYR A 349 -31.50 10.57 -7.95
N PRO A 350 -31.34 11.49 -6.97
CA PRO A 350 -32.29 12.43 -6.39
C PRO A 350 -32.42 13.76 -7.15
N TYR A 351 -31.41 14.13 -7.97
CA TYR A 351 -31.34 15.47 -8.55
C TYR A 351 -31.65 15.52 -10.07
N GLY A 352 -31.75 14.36 -10.73
CA GLY A 352 -31.96 14.30 -12.18
C GLY A 352 -30.74 14.79 -12.97
N LYS A 353 -29.54 14.49 -12.48
CA LYS A 353 -28.26 14.80 -13.14
C LYS A 353 -28.18 14.19 -14.53
N LYS A 354 -27.45 14.85 -15.45
CA LYS A 354 -27.31 14.41 -16.84
C LYS A 354 -25.86 14.24 -17.24
N GLY A 355 -25.58 13.23 -18.05
CA GLY A 355 -24.29 13.04 -18.71
C GLY A 355 -23.11 13.09 -17.75
N GLU A 356 -22.24 14.08 -17.94
CA GLU A 356 -21.01 14.25 -17.14
C GLU A 356 -21.22 14.90 -15.77
N GLU A 357 -22.44 15.32 -15.43
CA GLU A 357 -22.75 15.77 -14.08
C GLU A 357 -22.78 14.59 -13.09
N ILE A 358 -22.92 13.35 -13.59
CA ILE A 358 -22.87 12.13 -12.80
C ILE A 358 -21.42 11.69 -12.68
N SER A 359 -20.95 11.49 -11.46
CA SER A 359 -19.59 11.01 -11.19
C SER A 359 -19.32 9.64 -11.81
N LEU A 360 -18.05 9.32 -12.04
CA LEU A 360 -17.65 8.00 -12.52
C LEU A 360 -18.11 6.89 -11.55
N PHE A 361 -18.03 7.11 -10.23
CA PHE A 361 -18.47 6.14 -9.25
C PHE A 361 -19.99 5.94 -9.29
N GLY A 362 -20.76 7.01 -9.44
CA GLY A 362 -22.21 6.92 -9.65
C GLY A 362 -22.58 6.11 -10.90
N LYS A 363 -21.87 6.34 -12.01
CA LYS A 363 -22.06 5.58 -13.28
C LYS A 363 -21.73 4.09 -13.10
N ILE A 364 -20.61 3.76 -12.45
CA ILE A 364 -20.16 2.36 -12.23
C ILE A 364 -21.09 1.64 -11.25
N ILE A 365 -21.35 2.23 -10.09
CA ILE A 365 -22.19 1.59 -9.05
C ILE A 365 -23.62 1.43 -9.56
N GLY A 366 -24.16 2.44 -10.25
CA GLY A 366 -25.52 2.40 -10.76
C GLY A 366 -25.77 1.28 -11.79
N ILE A 367 -24.81 0.94 -12.63
CA ILE A 367 -24.93 -0.19 -13.55
C ILE A 367 -24.69 -1.53 -12.85
N ALA A 368 -23.77 -1.59 -11.88
CA ALA A 368 -23.47 -2.78 -11.08
C ALA A 368 -24.65 -3.18 -10.20
N ASP A 369 -25.33 -2.19 -9.58
CA ASP A 369 -26.53 -2.38 -8.80
C ASP A 369 -27.66 -2.97 -9.62
N VAL A 370 -27.96 -2.40 -10.77
CA VAL A 370 -29.00 -2.92 -11.67
C VAL A 370 -28.64 -4.34 -12.15
N PHE A 371 -27.40 -4.62 -12.47
CA PHE A 371 -26.97 -5.95 -12.89
C PHE A 371 -27.19 -6.97 -11.77
N ASP A 372 -26.73 -6.70 -10.54
CA ASP A 372 -26.93 -7.63 -9.42
C ASP A 372 -28.42 -7.75 -9.06
N ALA A 373 -29.15 -6.65 -9.07
CA ALA A 373 -30.58 -6.65 -8.79
C ALA A 373 -31.42 -7.52 -9.74
N LEU A 374 -31.02 -7.68 -10.98
CA LEU A 374 -31.69 -8.50 -11.99
C LEU A 374 -31.14 -9.94 -12.01
N SER A 375 -29.85 -10.15 -11.80
CA SER A 375 -29.20 -11.47 -11.87
C SER A 375 -29.29 -12.25 -10.57
N SER A 376 -29.61 -11.60 -9.43
CA SER A 376 -29.76 -12.27 -8.14
C SER A 376 -31.21 -12.74 -7.89
N LYS A 377 -31.34 -13.96 -7.31
CA LYS A 377 -32.65 -14.47 -6.87
C LYS A 377 -33.16 -13.62 -5.71
N ARG A 378 -34.41 -13.13 -5.80
CA ARG A 378 -35.11 -12.42 -4.75
C ARG A 378 -36.27 -13.22 -4.19
N THR A 379 -36.77 -12.88 -3.01
CA THR A 379 -37.89 -13.55 -2.35
C THR A 379 -39.11 -13.74 -3.26
N TYR A 380 -39.29 -12.86 -4.25
CA TYR A 380 -40.45 -12.84 -5.15
C TYR A 380 -40.08 -12.96 -6.64
N LYS A 381 -38.80 -13.25 -6.99
CA LYS A 381 -38.35 -13.29 -8.38
C LYS A 381 -37.19 -14.27 -8.55
N GLU A 382 -37.32 -15.18 -9.53
CA GLU A 382 -36.20 -16.03 -9.96
C GLU A 382 -35.08 -15.17 -10.57
N ALA A 383 -33.84 -15.61 -10.43
CA ALA A 383 -32.70 -15.00 -11.07
C ALA A 383 -32.82 -15.09 -12.58
N TRP A 384 -32.51 -14.02 -13.29
CA TRP A 384 -32.43 -14.04 -14.74
C TRP A 384 -31.05 -14.47 -15.19
N ASP A 385 -30.98 -15.07 -16.36
CA ASP A 385 -29.71 -15.39 -16.99
C ASP A 385 -28.89 -14.11 -17.25
N SER A 386 -27.58 -14.20 -17.00
CA SER A 386 -26.69 -13.03 -17.17
C SER A 386 -26.77 -12.42 -18.57
N GLY A 387 -26.98 -13.23 -19.60
CA GLY A 387 -27.14 -12.74 -20.99
C GLY A 387 -28.44 -11.99 -21.19
N GLU A 388 -29.53 -12.37 -20.49
CA GLU A 388 -30.79 -11.61 -20.54
C GLU A 388 -30.65 -10.27 -19.82
N VAL A 389 -30.00 -10.26 -18.66
CA VAL A 389 -29.74 -9.05 -17.88
C VAL A 389 -28.91 -8.06 -18.71
N LEU A 390 -27.86 -8.54 -19.36
CA LEU A 390 -27.02 -7.69 -20.23
C LEU A 390 -27.81 -7.08 -21.39
N ARG A 391 -28.71 -7.83 -22.03
CA ARG A 391 -29.59 -7.29 -23.11
C ARG A 391 -30.52 -6.20 -22.59
N ILE A 392 -31.04 -6.30 -21.39
CA ILE A 392 -31.88 -5.27 -20.78
C ILE A 392 -31.08 -3.99 -20.51
N ILE A 393 -29.88 -4.14 -19.95
CA ILE A 393 -29.01 -3.01 -19.69
C ILE A 393 -28.56 -2.36 -21.01
N GLU A 394 -28.23 -3.15 -22.03
CA GLU A 394 -27.87 -2.67 -23.37
C GLU A 394 -28.98 -1.81 -23.98
N ALA A 395 -30.23 -2.25 -23.89
CA ALA A 395 -31.38 -1.47 -24.37
C ALA A 395 -31.55 -0.14 -23.60
N ASP A 396 -31.17 -0.09 -22.33
CA ASP A 396 -31.17 1.15 -21.56
C ASP A 396 -29.94 2.03 -21.85
N VAL A 397 -28.79 1.47 -22.27
CA VAL A 397 -27.64 2.21 -22.81
C VAL A 397 -28.02 2.87 -24.14
N GLU A 398 -28.71 2.15 -25.04
CA GLU A 398 -29.20 2.69 -26.32
C GLU A 398 -30.19 3.86 -26.14
N LYS A 399 -30.97 3.83 -25.02
CA LYS A 399 -31.87 4.95 -24.65
C LYS A 399 -31.14 6.10 -23.95
N GLY A 400 -29.82 6.01 -23.76
CA GLY A 400 -29.03 7.05 -23.14
C GLY A 400 -29.13 7.10 -21.61
N LYS A 401 -29.55 6.00 -20.92
CA LYS A 401 -29.64 5.97 -19.45
C LYS A 401 -28.34 5.61 -18.77
N PHE A 402 -27.53 4.73 -19.36
CA PHE A 402 -26.25 4.30 -18.83
C PHE A 402 -25.10 4.64 -19.78
N SER A 403 -23.88 4.75 -19.23
CA SER A 403 -22.66 4.99 -19.99
C SER A 403 -22.29 3.76 -20.81
N LYS A 404 -22.06 3.97 -22.11
CA LYS A 404 -21.61 2.93 -23.01
C LYS A 404 -20.25 2.37 -22.60
N ASP A 405 -19.31 3.24 -22.25
CA ASP A 405 -17.96 2.82 -21.82
C ASP A 405 -18.01 1.94 -20.58
N VAL A 406 -18.82 2.30 -19.57
CA VAL A 406 -18.99 1.49 -18.35
C VAL A 406 -19.66 0.16 -18.67
N PHE A 407 -20.65 0.15 -19.57
CA PHE A 407 -21.32 -1.07 -20.00
C PHE A 407 -20.40 -2.02 -20.75
N GLU A 408 -19.53 -1.52 -21.63
CA GLU A 408 -18.53 -2.34 -22.31
C GLU A 408 -17.61 -3.04 -21.31
N LYS A 409 -17.20 -2.35 -20.25
CA LYS A 409 -16.39 -2.96 -19.17
C LYS A 409 -17.15 -3.96 -18.31
N LEU A 410 -18.45 -3.77 -18.11
CA LEU A 410 -19.31 -4.77 -17.49
C LEU A 410 -19.39 -6.03 -18.37
N LEU A 411 -19.60 -5.90 -19.69
CA LEU A 411 -19.62 -7.03 -20.63
C LEU A 411 -18.33 -7.85 -20.60
N GLU A 412 -17.18 -7.18 -20.62
CA GLU A 412 -15.87 -7.82 -20.49
C GLU A 412 -15.76 -8.60 -19.17
N SER A 413 -16.25 -8.00 -18.05
CA SER A 413 -16.21 -8.62 -16.72
C SER A 413 -17.03 -9.90 -16.62
N VAL A 414 -18.24 -9.89 -17.20
CA VAL A 414 -19.17 -11.05 -17.10
C VAL A 414 -18.70 -12.20 -17.97
N LYS A 415 -18.08 -11.96 -19.12
CA LYS A 415 -17.52 -13.01 -19.99
C LYS A 415 -16.46 -13.83 -19.29
N GLU A 416 -15.49 -13.18 -18.60
CA GLU A 416 -14.44 -13.88 -17.86
C GLU A 416 -14.97 -14.67 -16.65
N LEU A 417 -16.05 -14.19 -16.01
CA LEU A 417 -16.66 -14.91 -14.88
C LEU A 417 -17.39 -16.18 -15.30
N ASN A 418 -17.79 -16.29 -16.56
CA ASN A 418 -18.46 -17.47 -17.10
C ASN A 418 -17.46 -18.48 -17.73
N GLU A 419 -16.21 -18.08 -17.97
CA GLU A 419 -15.13 -18.93 -18.53
C GLU A 419 -14.25 -19.59 -17.46
N ASN A 420 -14.35 -19.17 -16.19
CA ASN A 420 -13.63 -19.71 -15.03
C ASN A 420 -14.58 -20.46 -14.06
#